data_d53f6137b4a3068e8941af436d97156f
#
_entry.id   d53f6137b4a3068e8941af436d97156f
#
_cell.length_a   1.000
_cell.length_b   1.000
_cell.length_c   1.000
_cell.angle_alpha   90.00
_cell.angle_beta   90.00
_cell.angle_gamma   90.00
#
_symmetry.space_group_name_H-M   'P 1'
#
loop_
_entity.id
_entity.type
_entity.pdbx_description
1 polymer ?
#
loop_
_entity_poly.entity_id
_entity_poly.type
_entity_poly.pdbx_seq_one_letter_code
_entity_poly.pdbx_strand_id
1 'polypeptide(L)'
;MTTKAGELVAVALPHRSGGRVWRIARAFNRSIVHQVSEADVASSVVLVFKATRTGIVTIAFALTKGESTKALDARTFEVHVR
;
A
#
# COMPACT_ATOMS: atom_id res chain seq x y z
N MET A 1 -5.63 3.93 -9.88
CA MET A 1 -6.97 3.93 -9.27
C MET A 1 -7.42 5.34 -8.95
N THR A 2 -8.69 5.59 -8.98
CA THR A 2 -9.26 6.92 -8.80
C THR A 2 -10.24 6.91 -7.64
N THR A 3 -10.17 7.93 -6.78
CA THR A 3 -11.05 8.08 -5.64
C THR A 3 -11.33 9.56 -5.40
N LYS A 4 -12.16 9.86 -4.41
CA LYS A 4 -12.47 11.24 -3.99
C LYS A 4 -11.95 11.48 -2.57
N ALA A 5 -11.64 12.73 -2.27
CA ALA A 5 -11.28 13.11 -0.90
C ALA A 5 -12.38 12.70 0.07
N GLY A 6 -12.00 12.08 1.19
CA GLY A 6 -12.92 11.54 2.18
C GLY A 6 -13.23 10.05 2.01
N GLU A 7 -12.89 9.45 0.88
CA GLU A 7 -13.13 8.04 0.62
C GLU A 7 -11.96 7.15 1.02
N LEU A 8 -12.23 5.86 1.16
CA LEU A 8 -11.22 4.84 1.45
C LEU A 8 -10.83 4.12 0.17
N VAL A 9 -9.55 3.75 0.08
CA VAL A 9 -8.99 2.96 -1.01
C VAL A 9 -8.35 1.73 -0.39
N ALA A 10 -8.71 0.55 -0.88
CA ALA A 10 -8.13 -0.70 -0.41
C ALA A 10 -7.19 -1.27 -1.47
N VAL A 11 -6.03 -1.71 -1.02
CA VAL A 11 -5.03 -2.37 -1.85
C VAL A 11 -4.82 -3.77 -1.31
N ALA A 12 -4.96 -4.77 -2.17
CA ALA A 12 -4.74 -6.17 -1.80
C ALA A 12 -3.41 -6.65 -2.40
N LEU A 13 -2.57 -7.21 -1.53
CA LEU A 13 -1.30 -7.81 -1.93
C LEU A 13 -1.35 -9.30 -1.60
N PRO A 14 -0.75 -10.17 -2.45
CA PRO A 14 -0.75 -11.60 -2.17
C PRO A 14 0.05 -11.90 -0.90
N HIS A 15 -0.55 -12.68 -0.01
CA HIS A 15 0.14 -13.13 1.20
C HIS A 15 1.25 -14.11 0.83
N ARG A 16 2.46 -13.89 1.39
CA ARG A 16 3.60 -14.77 1.17
C ARG A 16 4.05 -15.39 2.50
N SER A 17 4.40 -16.67 2.46
CA SER A 17 4.90 -17.41 3.62
C SER A 17 6.41 -17.30 3.73
N GLY A 18 6.98 -17.94 4.78
CA GLY A 18 8.43 -18.03 4.95
C GLY A 18 9.06 -16.75 5.48
N GLY A 19 8.33 -15.99 6.30
CA GLY A 19 8.86 -14.75 6.89
C GLY A 19 8.94 -13.58 5.93
N ARG A 20 8.30 -13.70 4.76
CA ARG A 20 8.26 -12.62 3.78
C ARG A 20 7.13 -11.66 4.11
N VAL A 21 7.42 -10.36 4.06
CA VAL A 21 6.45 -9.32 4.37
C VAL A 21 6.51 -8.21 3.33
N TRP A 22 5.37 -7.57 3.09
CA TRP A 22 5.29 -6.38 2.25
C TRP A 22 5.59 -5.16 3.09
N ARG A 23 6.46 -4.29 2.56
CA ARG A 23 6.81 -3.02 3.20
C ARG A 23 6.61 -1.89 2.21
N ILE A 24 6.31 -0.70 2.73
CA ILE A 24 6.30 0.51 1.91
C ILE A 24 7.75 0.83 1.55
N ALA A 25 8.05 0.82 0.25
CA ALA A 25 9.41 0.95 -0.26
C ALA A 25 9.86 2.39 -0.40
N ARG A 26 8.93 3.34 -0.52
CA ARG A 26 9.21 4.75 -0.71
C ARG A 26 8.26 5.60 0.10
N ALA A 27 8.73 6.77 0.53
CA ALA A 27 7.85 7.76 1.13
C ALA A 27 6.86 8.26 0.08
N PHE A 28 5.63 8.53 0.52
CA PHE A 28 4.60 9.13 -0.32
C PHE A 28 3.93 10.26 0.46
N ASN A 29 3.17 11.10 -0.25
CA ASN A 29 2.56 12.25 0.38
C ASN A 29 1.36 11.85 1.25
N ARG A 30 1.57 11.78 2.55
CA ARG A 30 0.55 11.39 3.53
C ARG A 30 -0.53 12.44 3.73
N SER A 31 -0.34 13.64 3.20
CA SER A 31 -1.39 14.67 3.19
C SER A 31 -2.46 14.36 2.14
N ILE A 32 -2.14 13.55 1.13
CA ILE A 32 -3.08 13.16 0.08
C ILE A 32 -3.78 11.86 0.45
N VAL A 33 -3.02 10.84 0.80
CA VAL A 33 -3.55 9.57 1.33
C VAL A 33 -2.71 9.10 2.51
N HIS A 34 -3.33 8.44 3.48
CA HIS A 34 -2.60 7.81 4.58
C HIS A 34 -3.22 6.47 4.94
N GLN A 35 -2.38 5.56 5.39
CA GLN A 35 -2.83 4.23 5.77
C GLN A 35 -3.60 4.28 7.08
N VAL A 36 -4.77 3.68 7.10
CA VAL A 36 -5.62 3.63 8.29
C VAL A 36 -5.82 2.22 8.83
N SER A 37 -5.55 1.19 8.03
CA SER A 37 -5.79 -0.18 8.44
C SER A 37 -4.94 -1.15 7.64
N GLU A 38 -4.68 -2.33 8.22
CA GLU A 38 -4.04 -3.46 7.57
C GLU A 38 -4.63 -4.73 8.15
N ALA A 39 -4.96 -5.69 7.31
CA ALA A 39 -5.52 -6.95 7.75
C ALA A 39 -5.12 -8.09 6.81
N ASP A 40 -4.96 -9.29 7.38
CA ASP A 40 -4.82 -10.51 6.60
C ASP A 40 -6.23 -11.03 6.30
N VAL A 41 -6.54 -11.17 5.02
CA VAL A 41 -7.85 -11.65 4.57
C VAL A 41 -7.61 -12.79 3.59
N ALA A 42 -7.88 -14.03 4.04
CA ALA A 42 -7.63 -15.24 3.26
C ALA A 42 -6.18 -15.29 2.78
N SER A 43 -5.94 -15.29 1.48
CA SER A 43 -4.59 -15.34 0.90
C SER A 43 -4.01 -13.95 0.56
N SER A 44 -4.60 -12.90 1.11
CA SER A 44 -4.20 -11.52 0.81
C SER A 44 -3.88 -10.72 2.05
N VAL A 45 -3.01 -9.73 1.90
CA VAL A 45 -2.84 -8.65 2.87
C VAL A 45 -3.57 -7.43 2.31
N VAL A 46 -4.55 -6.93 3.03
CA VAL A 46 -5.36 -5.78 2.59
C VAL A 46 -4.94 -4.56 3.38
N LEU A 47 -4.48 -3.53 2.66
CA LEU A 47 -4.13 -2.25 3.26
C LEU A 47 -5.17 -1.22 2.83
N VAL A 48 -5.71 -0.49 3.80
CA VAL A 48 -6.74 0.51 3.56
C VAL A 48 -6.12 1.89 3.80
N PHE A 49 -6.29 2.77 2.82
CA PHE A 49 -5.82 4.15 2.87
C PHE A 49 -7.01 5.09 2.82
N LYS A 50 -6.93 6.19 3.54
CA LYS A 50 -7.93 7.25 3.46
C LYS A 50 -7.40 8.39 2.59
N ALA A 51 -8.18 8.79 1.60
CA ALA A 51 -7.88 9.95 0.77
C ALA A 51 -8.37 11.21 1.49
N THR A 52 -7.50 12.20 1.66
CA THR A 52 -7.82 13.41 2.40
C THR A 52 -7.70 14.69 1.60
N ARG A 53 -6.91 14.68 0.52
CA ARG A 53 -6.70 15.86 -0.33
C ARG A 53 -6.64 15.44 -1.79
N THR A 54 -7.00 16.35 -2.66
CA THR A 54 -6.85 16.20 -4.12
C THR A 54 -5.37 16.10 -4.49
N GLY A 55 -5.04 15.21 -5.38
CA GLY A 55 -3.68 15.03 -5.87
C GLY A 55 -3.45 13.61 -6.38
N ILE A 56 -2.20 13.35 -6.76
CA ILE A 56 -1.79 12.05 -7.27
C ILE A 56 -0.64 11.56 -6.40
N VAL A 57 -0.75 10.32 -5.90
CA VAL A 57 0.34 9.68 -5.16
C VAL A 57 0.64 8.32 -5.76
N THR A 58 1.90 7.92 -5.68
CA THR A 58 2.34 6.58 -6.03
C THR A 58 2.76 5.87 -4.76
N ILE A 59 2.13 4.73 -4.47
CA ILE A 59 2.46 3.91 -3.30
C ILE A 59 3.22 2.69 -3.81
N ALA A 60 4.48 2.57 -3.40
CA ALA A 60 5.34 1.47 -3.80
C ALA A 60 5.54 0.51 -2.64
N PHE A 61 5.33 -0.78 -2.89
CA PHE A 61 5.54 -1.84 -1.93
C PHE A 61 6.66 -2.75 -2.39
N ALA A 62 7.45 -3.25 -1.46
CA ALA A 62 8.47 -4.25 -1.72
C ALA A 62 8.25 -5.44 -0.79
N LEU A 63 8.38 -6.64 -1.34
CA LEU A 63 8.36 -7.88 -0.57
C LEU A 63 9.78 -8.18 -0.11
N THR A 64 9.97 -8.28 1.18
CA THR A 64 11.28 -8.57 1.76
C THR A 64 11.18 -9.77 2.70
N LYS A 65 12.30 -10.44 2.95
CA LYS A 65 12.39 -11.52 3.92
C LYS A 65 13.12 -11.03 5.15
N GLY A 66 12.41 -11.01 6.29
CA GLY A 66 12.97 -10.51 7.54
C GLY A 66 13.40 -9.06 7.41
N GLU A 67 14.62 -8.75 7.85
CA GLU A 67 15.18 -7.40 7.77
C GLU A 67 16.03 -7.17 6.53
N SER A 68 15.99 -8.09 5.56
CA SER A 68 16.72 -7.94 4.32
C SER A 68 16.24 -6.70 3.56
N THR A 69 17.18 -5.95 2.99
CA THR A 69 16.86 -4.81 2.14
C THR A 69 16.62 -5.21 0.69
N LYS A 70 16.87 -6.46 0.36
CA LYS A 70 16.69 -6.96 -1.01
C LYS A 70 15.21 -7.23 -1.28
N ALA A 71 14.66 -6.56 -2.28
CA ALA A 71 13.29 -6.79 -2.69
C ALA A 71 13.18 -8.12 -3.48
N LEU A 72 12.27 -8.99 -3.03
CA LEU A 72 11.96 -10.25 -3.71
C LEU A 72 10.87 -10.05 -4.76
N ASP A 73 10.04 -9.04 -4.56
CA ASP A 73 8.97 -8.66 -5.48
C ASP A 73 8.62 -7.19 -5.21
N ALA A 74 7.90 -6.57 -6.12
CA ALA A 74 7.49 -5.18 -5.98
C ALA A 74 6.12 -4.97 -6.61
N ARG A 75 5.34 -4.08 -6.00
CA ARG A 75 4.05 -3.63 -6.52
C ARG A 75 3.95 -2.13 -6.36
N THR A 76 3.38 -1.48 -7.35
CA THR A 76 3.19 -0.03 -7.35
C THR A 76 1.75 0.31 -7.69
N PHE A 77 1.16 1.23 -6.94
CA PHE A 77 -0.21 1.67 -7.14
C PHE A 77 -0.22 3.19 -7.25
N GLU A 78 -0.80 3.69 -8.34
CA GLU A 78 -1.01 5.12 -8.51
C GLU A 78 -2.44 5.46 -8.11
N VAL A 79 -2.58 6.39 -7.18
CA VAL A 79 -3.88 6.82 -6.66
C VAL A 79 -4.12 8.27 -7.06
N HIS A 80 -5.21 8.48 -7.80
CA HIS A 80 -5.68 9.81 -8.20
C HIS A 80 -6.84 10.20 -7.30
N VAL A 81 -6.65 11.23 -6.49
CA VAL A 81 -7.69 11.76 -5.60
C VAL A 81 -8.27 13.03 -6.21
N ARG A 82 -9.55 13.00 -6.42
CA ARG A 82 -10.30 14.14 -6.96
C ARG A 82 -10.87 15.04 -5.88
#